data_4a512dda5dc8dcc182c3f9954336f737
#
_entry.id   4a512dda5dc8dcc182c3f9954336f737
#
_cell.length_a   1.000
_cell.length_b   1.000
_cell.length_c   1.000
_cell.angle_alpha   90.00
_cell.angle_beta   90.00
_cell.angle_gamma   90.00
#
_symmetry.space_group_name_H-M   'P 1'
#
loop_
_entity.id
_entity.type
_entity.pdbx_description
1 polymer ?
#
loop_
_entity_poly.entity_id
_entity_poly.type
_entity_poly.pdbx_seq_one_letter_code
_entity_poly.pdbx_strand_id
1 'polypeptide(L)'
;MNWKIQKLLNGETIVSKEPGNSMLPILKSKQPVILEPTTWEACDKGDLVFCKVRGNCYTHLVKGKNAKRGLLIGNNHGRINGWTKNVYGKVIEILPMK
;
A
#
# COMPACT_ATOMS: atom_id res chain seq x y z
N MET A 1 -17.42 2.72 2.84
CA MET A 1 -15.96 3.01 2.81
C MET A 1 -15.21 1.81 3.34
N ASN A 2 -14.05 1.53 2.79
CA ASN A 2 -13.17 0.47 3.26
C ASN A 2 -12.78 0.72 4.73
N TRP A 3 -12.95 -0.28 5.60
CA TRP A 3 -12.67 -0.12 7.03
C TRP A 3 -11.20 0.19 7.32
N LYS A 4 -10.29 -0.29 6.47
CA LYS A 4 -8.85 0.00 6.62
C LYS A 4 -8.55 1.47 6.39
N ILE A 5 -9.15 2.04 5.36
CA ILE A 5 -9.00 3.48 5.06
C ILE A 5 -9.50 4.30 6.24
N GLN A 6 -10.69 3.95 6.76
CA GLN A 6 -11.29 4.70 7.84
C GLN A 6 -10.43 4.66 9.11
N LYS A 7 -9.92 3.48 9.47
CA LYS A 7 -9.03 3.33 10.63
C LYS A 7 -7.74 4.12 10.47
N LEU A 8 -7.11 4.03 9.30
CA LEU A 8 -5.87 4.75 9.02
C LEU A 8 -6.09 6.27 9.04
N LEU A 9 -7.21 6.75 8.47
CA LEU A 9 -7.54 8.18 8.52
C LEU A 9 -7.80 8.66 9.95
N ASN A 10 -8.24 7.78 10.84
CA ASN A 10 -8.41 8.08 12.26
C ASN A 10 -7.10 8.02 13.06
N GLY A 11 -5.97 7.77 12.40
CA GLY A 11 -4.66 7.72 13.05
C GLY A 11 -4.32 6.38 13.67
N GLU A 12 -5.05 5.32 13.35
CA GLU A 12 -4.82 4.00 13.93
C GLU A 12 -3.86 3.19 13.08
N THR A 13 -2.96 2.46 13.75
CA THR A 13 -2.11 1.45 13.13
C THR A 13 -2.88 0.13 13.13
N ILE A 14 -2.88 -0.56 12.00
CA ILE A 14 -3.70 -1.76 11.82
C ILE A 14 -2.90 -2.93 11.27
N VAL A 15 -3.42 -4.15 11.48
CA VAL A 15 -2.92 -5.36 10.80
C VAL A 15 -3.83 -5.61 9.60
N SER A 16 -3.23 -5.80 8.43
CA SER A 16 -3.94 -6.00 7.18
C SER A 16 -3.51 -7.29 6.50
N LYS A 17 -4.47 -8.01 5.93
CA LYS A 17 -4.23 -9.20 5.10
C LYS A 17 -4.95 -9.01 3.79
N GLU A 18 -4.26 -9.26 2.69
CA GLU A 18 -4.88 -9.16 1.36
C GLU A 18 -4.59 -10.42 0.56
N PRO A 19 -5.59 -10.95 -0.17
CA PRO A 19 -5.38 -12.10 -1.05
C PRO A 19 -4.65 -11.67 -2.32
N GLY A 20 -4.04 -12.63 -3.00
CA GLY A 20 -3.41 -12.42 -4.30
C GLY A 20 -1.91 -12.60 -4.29
N ASN A 21 -1.34 -12.75 -5.47
CA ASN A 21 0.07 -13.07 -5.66
C ASN A 21 0.86 -11.95 -6.35
N SER A 22 0.27 -10.77 -6.48
CA SER A 22 0.87 -9.64 -7.22
C SER A 22 2.15 -9.12 -6.58
N MET A 23 2.38 -9.43 -5.32
CA MET A 23 3.56 -8.97 -4.58
C MET A 23 4.56 -10.07 -4.23
N LEU A 24 4.40 -11.28 -4.80
CA LEU A 24 5.40 -12.33 -4.61
C LEU A 24 6.77 -11.91 -5.17
N PRO A 25 7.88 -12.30 -4.55
CA PRO A 25 8.00 -13.04 -3.30
C PRO A 25 7.96 -12.16 -2.04
N ILE A 26 7.77 -10.86 -2.17
CA ILE A 26 7.78 -9.91 -1.03
C ILE A 26 6.63 -10.22 -0.08
N LEU A 27 5.41 -10.34 -0.63
CA LEU A 27 4.21 -10.68 0.14
C LEU A 27 3.53 -11.89 -0.48
N LYS A 28 3.21 -12.87 0.36
CA LYS A 28 2.36 -14.01 -0.03
C LYS A 28 0.89 -13.64 0.14
N SER A 29 0.00 -14.37 -0.56
CA SER A 29 -1.44 -14.18 -0.39
C SER A 29 -1.83 -14.28 1.09
N LYS A 30 -2.60 -13.32 1.58
CA LYS A 30 -3.07 -13.21 2.96
C LYS A 30 -1.97 -13.06 4.01
N GLN A 31 -0.74 -12.74 3.61
CA GLN A 31 0.32 -12.48 4.58
C GLN A 31 -0.01 -11.22 5.36
N PRO A 32 0.00 -11.29 6.72
CA PRO A 32 -0.32 -10.10 7.51
C PRO A 32 0.80 -9.08 7.46
N VAL A 33 0.42 -7.80 7.37
CA VAL A 33 1.35 -6.68 7.44
C VAL A 33 0.82 -5.67 8.44
N ILE A 34 1.72 -4.92 9.05
CA ILE A 34 1.34 -3.78 9.90
C ILE A 34 1.39 -2.53 9.05
N LEU A 35 0.26 -1.81 9.01
CA LEU A 35 0.12 -0.55 8.31
C LEU A 35 0.07 0.59 9.31
N GLU A 36 0.95 1.57 9.13
CA GLU A 36 0.96 2.80 9.88
C GLU A 36 0.33 3.92 9.04
N PRO A 37 -0.50 4.79 9.63
CA PRO A 37 -1.06 5.93 8.89
C PRO A 37 0.03 6.77 8.24
N THR A 38 -0.21 7.17 6.99
CA THR A 38 0.74 8.00 6.24
C THR A 38 0.01 8.80 5.18
N THR A 39 0.74 9.71 4.56
CA THR A 39 0.31 10.44 3.37
C THR A 39 1.29 10.17 2.23
N TRP A 40 0.89 10.50 1.00
CA TRP A 40 1.75 10.25 -0.15
C TRP A 40 3.07 11.03 -0.07
N GLU A 41 3.03 12.24 0.53
CA GLU A 41 4.22 13.09 0.65
C GLU A 41 5.31 12.46 1.51
N ALA A 42 4.91 11.65 2.49
CA ALA A 42 5.84 10.99 3.43
C ALA A 42 6.42 9.68 2.89
N CYS A 43 5.99 9.25 1.69
CA CYS A 43 6.45 7.99 1.12
C CYS A 43 7.43 8.22 -0.02
N ASP A 44 8.28 7.22 -0.27
CA ASP A 44 9.32 7.26 -1.29
C ASP A 44 9.32 5.99 -2.12
N LYS A 45 10.02 6.04 -3.26
CA LYS A 45 10.21 4.88 -4.14
C LYS A 45 10.76 3.69 -3.34
N GLY A 46 10.15 2.55 -3.53
CA GLY A 46 10.50 1.31 -2.83
C GLY A 46 9.64 1.00 -1.62
N ASP A 47 8.86 1.96 -1.12
CA ASP A 47 7.95 1.72 -0.01
C ASP A 47 6.78 0.85 -0.44
N LEU A 48 6.27 0.03 0.49
CA LEU A 48 5.01 -0.70 0.35
C LEU A 48 3.92 0.14 1.01
N VAL A 49 2.89 0.49 0.25
CA VAL A 49 1.82 1.35 0.74
C VAL A 49 0.44 0.78 0.48
N PHE A 50 -0.50 1.05 1.38
CA PHE A 50 -1.91 0.80 1.18
C PHE A 50 -2.53 2.06 0.59
N CYS A 51 -3.07 1.93 -0.62
CA CYS A 51 -3.51 3.07 -1.41
C CYS A 51 -4.72 2.72 -2.26
N LYS A 52 -5.32 3.74 -2.86
CA LYS A 52 -6.44 3.60 -3.78
C LYS A 52 -6.06 4.22 -5.11
N VAL A 53 -6.12 3.41 -6.18
CA VAL A 53 -5.83 3.84 -7.54
C VAL A 53 -7.02 3.50 -8.42
N ARG A 54 -7.59 4.49 -9.09
CA ARG A 54 -8.73 4.32 -9.99
C ARG A 54 -9.89 3.56 -9.35
N GLY A 55 -10.16 3.84 -8.08
CA GLY A 55 -11.26 3.22 -7.34
C GLY A 55 -10.96 1.87 -6.70
N ASN A 56 -9.77 1.31 -6.89
CA ASN A 56 -9.38 0.03 -6.32
C ASN A 56 -8.29 0.20 -5.27
N CYS A 57 -8.39 -0.58 -4.19
CA CYS A 57 -7.40 -0.55 -3.10
C CYS A 57 -6.32 -1.62 -3.32
N TYR A 58 -5.09 -1.24 -3.04
CA TYR A 58 -3.93 -2.12 -3.19
C TYR A 58 -2.94 -1.90 -2.04
N THR A 59 -2.20 -2.97 -1.67
CA THR A 59 -0.96 -2.85 -0.92
C THR A 59 0.15 -3.18 -1.91
N HIS A 60 0.70 -2.16 -2.56
CA HIS A 60 1.66 -2.30 -3.65
C HIS A 60 2.87 -1.40 -3.46
N LEU A 61 3.82 -1.52 -4.39
CA LEU A 61 5.09 -0.78 -4.35
C LEU A 61 4.95 0.62 -4.92
N VAL A 62 5.67 1.54 -4.32
CA VAL A 62 5.89 2.87 -4.88
C VAL A 62 7.00 2.74 -5.92
N LYS A 63 6.67 2.98 -7.19
CA LYS A 63 7.59 2.91 -8.33
C LYS A 63 8.18 4.27 -8.70
N GLY A 64 7.55 5.35 -8.26
CA GLY A 64 8.00 6.72 -8.54
C GLY A 64 7.21 7.73 -7.75
N LYS A 65 7.68 8.97 -7.78
CA LYS A 65 7.07 10.08 -7.03
C LYS A 65 7.12 11.36 -7.87
N ASN A 66 6.03 12.11 -7.85
CA ASN A 66 5.92 13.37 -8.61
C ASN A 66 5.06 14.34 -7.81
N ALA A 67 5.49 15.59 -7.72
CA ALA A 67 4.81 16.60 -6.91
C ALA A 67 3.36 16.86 -7.37
N LYS A 68 3.07 16.72 -8.66
CA LYS A 68 1.74 16.94 -9.20
C LYS A 68 0.86 15.70 -9.16
N ARG A 69 1.45 14.52 -9.39
CA ARG A 69 0.71 13.26 -9.58
C ARG A 69 0.65 12.39 -8.33
N GLY A 70 1.53 12.60 -7.38
CA GLY A 70 1.62 11.80 -6.18
C GLY A 70 2.60 10.64 -6.35
N LEU A 71 2.15 9.42 -6.07
CA LEU A 71 2.97 8.22 -6.16
C LEU A 71 2.56 7.36 -7.35
N LEU A 72 3.55 6.82 -8.05
CA LEU A 72 3.32 5.82 -9.08
C LEU A 72 3.31 4.45 -8.42
N ILE A 73 2.20 3.73 -8.55
CA ILE A 73 1.96 2.47 -7.86
C ILE A 73 2.04 1.31 -8.84
N GLY A 74 2.69 0.24 -8.42
CA GLY A 74 2.80 -0.98 -9.21
C GLY A 74 3.04 -2.20 -8.36
N ASN A 75 2.89 -3.39 -8.98
CA ASN A 75 3.14 -4.64 -8.30
C ASN A 75 4.61 -5.07 -8.44
N ASN A 76 4.95 -6.22 -7.88
CA ASN A 76 6.32 -6.74 -7.92
C ASN A 76 6.63 -7.52 -9.21
N HIS A 77 5.71 -7.53 -10.17
CA HIS A 77 5.87 -8.21 -11.47
C HIS A 77 5.90 -7.24 -12.65
N GLY A 78 6.14 -5.96 -12.38
CA GLY A 78 6.28 -4.94 -13.42
C GLY A 78 4.99 -4.28 -13.89
N ARG A 79 3.84 -4.70 -13.36
CA ARG A 79 2.57 -4.05 -13.72
C ARG A 79 2.43 -2.72 -12.99
N ILE A 80 2.03 -1.69 -13.73
CA ILE A 80 1.77 -0.35 -13.18
C ILE A 80 0.27 -0.16 -13.00
N ASN A 81 -0.14 0.22 -11.81
CA ASN A 81 -1.54 0.54 -11.50
C ASN A 81 -1.89 1.97 -11.86
N GLY A 82 -0.98 2.91 -11.66
CA GLY A 82 -1.17 4.31 -11.98
C GLY A 82 -0.65 5.24 -10.90
N TRP A 83 -0.92 6.53 -11.09
CA TRP A 83 -0.56 7.59 -10.14
C TRP A 83 -1.70 7.85 -9.17
N THR A 84 -1.36 8.11 -7.91
CA THR A 84 -2.37 8.45 -6.91
C THR A 84 -1.79 9.30 -5.78
N LYS A 85 -2.63 10.14 -5.21
CA LYS A 85 -2.38 10.82 -3.94
C LYS A 85 -3.18 10.19 -2.80
N ASN A 86 -4.02 9.20 -3.12
CA ASN A 86 -4.85 8.51 -2.15
C ASN A 86 -4.05 7.38 -1.48
N VAL A 87 -3.13 7.77 -0.62
CA VAL A 87 -2.25 6.87 0.12
C VAL A 87 -2.61 6.99 1.60
N TYR A 88 -2.91 5.86 2.22
CA TYR A 88 -3.47 5.84 3.57
C TYR A 88 -2.56 5.19 4.60
N GLY A 89 -1.82 4.18 4.21
CA GLY A 89 -0.94 3.46 5.13
C GLY A 89 0.36 3.04 4.49
N LYS A 90 1.39 2.88 5.32
CA LYS A 90 2.70 2.37 4.91
C LYS A 90 2.97 1.08 5.67
N VAL A 91 3.47 0.08 4.98
CA VAL A 91 3.87 -1.17 5.61
C VAL A 91 5.15 -0.91 6.40
N ILE A 92 5.08 -1.11 7.71
CA ILE A 92 6.22 -0.96 8.61
C ILE A 92 6.78 -2.30 9.06
N GLU A 93 6.00 -3.36 8.92
CA GLU A 93 6.42 -4.72 9.29
C GLU A 93 5.63 -5.74 8.50
N ILE A 94 6.30 -6.79 8.04
CA ILE A 94 5.69 -7.95 7.41
C ILE A 94 5.74 -9.08 8.44
N LEU A 95 4.57 -9.56 8.86
CA LEU A 95 4.49 -10.57 9.89
C LEU A 95 4.63 -11.97 9.28
N PRO A 96 5.15 -12.95 10.05
CA PRO A 96 5.30 -14.30 9.51
C PRO A 96 3.94 -14.95 9.26
N MET A 97 3.90 -15.80 8.24
CA MET A 97 2.77 -16.69 7.99
C MET A 97 2.85 -17.88 8.91
N LYS A 98 1.71 -18.29 9.44
CA LYS A 98 1.62 -19.53 10.21
C LYS A 98 1.25 -20.70 9.32
#